data_1a6612685a4da531c9ebb4a4ae5d79ac
#
_entry.id   1a6612685a4da531c9ebb4a4ae5d79ac
#
_cell.length_a   1.000
_cell.length_b   1.000
_cell.length_c   1.000
_cell.angle_alpha   90.00
_cell.angle_beta   90.00
_cell.angle_gamma   90.00
#
_symmetry.space_group_name_H-M   'P 1'
#
loop_
_entity.id
_entity.type
_entity.pdbx_description
1 polymer ?
#
loop_
_entity_poly.entity_id
_entity_poly.type
_entity_poly.pdbx_seq_one_letter_code
_entity_poly.pdbx_strand_id
1 'polypeptide(L)'
;MNDQQIYEKIADLLASTHNTVVVTGAGISTEAGISDFRGEKGIYRTLGEDKVINLLNIKAFKRKPREFYEFYRNYFMMPQVKPSRAHLLLAEMEKKGIIRAIVTQNIDNLHHAAGSRNVIAVHGNAEQFYCTRVGCNTIADADYVRSYPEVVPKCSQCGSILKPDVVLFGEPIQNHRRARDTILSAQVLIVIGSSLTVYPLASFVGEYCASRKKFIIINKGPTALDHVATVKLETNQTGDALEEIYKLIKR
;
A
#
# COMPACT_ATOMS: atom_id res chain seq x y z
N MET A 1 3.70 -24.15 -15.39
CA MET A 1 4.59 -24.35 -14.22
C MET A 1 3.71 -24.66 -13.05
N ASN A 2 4.09 -25.61 -12.19
CA ASN A 2 3.44 -25.79 -10.88
C ASN A 2 3.98 -24.76 -9.88
N ASP A 3 3.32 -24.66 -8.71
CA ASP A 3 3.67 -23.62 -7.71
C ASP A 3 5.12 -23.74 -7.22
N GLN A 4 5.62 -24.97 -7.03
CA GLN A 4 7.01 -25.21 -6.62
C GLN A 4 8.02 -24.64 -7.63
N GLN A 5 7.80 -24.86 -8.91
CA GLN A 5 8.66 -24.31 -9.99
C GLN A 5 8.57 -22.77 -10.04
N ILE A 6 7.40 -22.20 -9.69
CA ILE A 6 7.23 -20.75 -9.61
C ILE A 6 8.02 -20.20 -8.42
N TYR A 7 7.95 -20.83 -7.25
CA TYR A 7 8.70 -20.42 -6.05
C TYR A 7 10.21 -20.47 -6.30
N GLU A 8 10.71 -21.55 -6.88
CA GLU A 8 12.14 -21.70 -7.24
C GLU A 8 12.59 -20.58 -8.18
N LYS A 9 11.83 -20.34 -9.24
CA LYS A 9 12.14 -19.27 -10.19
C LYS A 9 12.14 -17.88 -9.57
N ILE A 10 11.21 -17.59 -8.65
CA ILE A 10 11.19 -16.32 -7.92
C ILE A 10 12.40 -16.24 -6.99
N ALA A 11 12.72 -17.31 -6.25
CA ALA A 11 13.87 -17.37 -5.36
C ALA A 11 15.19 -17.12 -6.10
N ASP A 12 15.39 -17.75 -7.24
CA ASP A 12 16.58 -17.55 -8.10
C ASP A 12 16.71 -16.10 -8.57
N LEU A 13 15.59 -15.48 -8.99
CA LEU A 13 15.59 -14.07 -9.39
C LEU A 13 15.97 -13.15 -8.24
N LEU A 14 15.47 -13.43 -7.03
CA LEU A 14 15.80 -12.65 -5.83
C LEU A 14 17.23 -12.85 -5.36
N ALA A 15 17.76 -14.08 -5.45
CA ALA A 15 19.14 -14.39 -5.12
C ALA A 15 20.15 -13.78 -6.11
N SER A 16 19.71 -13.47 -7.34
CA SER A 16 20.59 -12.94 -8.39
C SER A 16 20.95 -11.46 -8.24
N THR A 17 20.37 -10.74 -7.27
CA THR A 17 20.57 -9.29 -7.12
C THR A 17 20.36 -8.82 -5.69
N HIS A 18 21.01 -7.71 -5.32
CA HIS A 18 20.73 -6.94 -4.10
C HIS A 18 19.87 -5.69 -4.35
N ASN A 19 19.33 -5.54 -5.56
CA ASN A 19 18.52 -4.39 -5.96
C ASN A 19 17.10 -4.81 -6.33
N THR A 20 16.42 -5.48 -5.40
CA THR A 20 15.00 -5.81 -5.50
C THR A 20 14.16 -4.73 -4.85
N VAL A 21 13.13 -4.26 -5.54
CA VAL A 21 12.11 -3.34 -5.02
C VAL A 21 10.76 -4.05 -5.01
N VAL A 22 10.02 -3.85 -3.93
CA VAL A 22 8.66 -4.40 -3.79
C VAL A 22 7.65 -3.26 -3.86
N VAL A 23 6.62 -3.42 -4.69
CA VAL A 23 5.44 -2.55 -4.74
C VAL A 23 4.28 -3.28 -4.09
N THR A 24 3.60 -2.68 -3.12
CA THR A 24 2.48 -3.33 -2.44
C THR A 24 1.19 -2.52 -2.55
N GLY A 25 0.07 -3.25 -2.63
CA GLY A 25 -1.29 -2.73 -2.56
C GLY A 25 -2.10 -3.42 -1.46
N ALA A 26 -3.39 -3.11 -1.36
CA ALA A 26 -4.26 -3.54 -0.26
C ALA A 26 -4.37 -5.06 -0.09
N GLY A 27 -4.12 -5.83 -1.15
CA GLY A 27 -4.15 -7.30 -1.10
C GLY A 27 -3.15 -7.93 -0.12
N ILE A 28 -2.00 -7.28 0.17
CA ILE A 28 -1.05 -7.80 1.16
C ILE A 28 -1.58 -7.72 2.59
N SER A 29 -2.53 -6.82 2.86
CA SER A 29 -3.10 -6.57 4.18
C SER A 29 -4.37 -7.37 4.46
N THR A 30 -4.89 -8.14 3.48
CA THR A 30 -6.10 -8.95 3.67
C THR A 30 -5.92 -10.05 4.71
N GLU A 31 -4.74 -10.66 4.80
CA GLU A 31 -4.38 -11.62 5.85
C GLU A 31 -4.30 -10.99 7.25
N ALA A 32 -4.12 -9.68 7.35
CA ALA A 32 -4.18 -8.93 8.60
C ALA A 32 -5.62 -8.55 9.01
N GLY A 33 -6.62 -8.88 8.17
CA GLY A 33 -8.02 -8.56 8.41
C GLY A 33 -8.48 -7.22 7.83
N ILE A 34 -7.62 -6.52 7.06
CA ILE A 34 -7.99 -5.28 6.36
C ILE A 34 -8.61 -5.64 5.00
N SER A 35 -9.81 -5.17 4.74
CA SER A 35 -10.46 -5.37 3.44
C SER A 35 -9.71 -4.61 2.34
N ASP A 36 -9.53 -5.24 1.20
CA ASP A 36 -9.05 -4.58 0.00
C ASP A 36 -10.15 -3.73 -0.67
N PHE A 37 -9.82 -3.08 -1.79
CA PHE A 37 -10.76 -2.24 -2.52
C PHE A 37 -11.61 -3.03 -3.53
N ARG A 38 -11.06 -4.06 -4.20
CA ARG A 38 -11.63 -4.72 -5.37
C ARG A 38 -11.91 -6.20 -5.21
N GLY A 39 -11.39 -6.85 -4.16
CA GLY A 39 -11.64 -8.26 -3.87
C GLY A 39 -13.11 -8.56 -3.59
N GLU A 40 -13.42 -9.80 -3.26
CA GLU A 40 -14.80 -10.26 -3.05
C GLU A 40 -15.54 -9.46 -1.97
N LYS A 41 -14.83 -9.08 -0.91
CA LYS A 41 -15.32 -8.23 0.20
C LYS A 41 -14.84 -6.78 0.09
N GLY A 42 -14.33 -6.38 -1.07
CA GLY A 42 -13.74 -5.08 -1.30
C GLY A 42 -14.76 -3.94 -1.19
N ILE A 43 -14.29 -2.79 -0.71
CA ILE A 43 -15.13 -1.62 -0.43
C ILE A 43 -15.84 -1.10 -1.70
N TYR A 44 -15.23 -1.21 -2.88
CA TYR A 44 -15.84 -0.81 -4.14
C TYR A 44 -17.01 -1.72 -4.54
N ARG A 45 -16.91 -3.04 -4.26
CA ARG A 45 -18.00 -3.97 -4.53
C ARG A 45 -19.17 -3.78 -3.56
N THR A 46 -18.86 -3.49 -2.31
CA THR A 46 -19.87 -3.35 -1.25
C THR A 46 -20.64 -2.04 -1.35
N LEU A 47 -19.97 -0.93 -1.71
CA LEU A 47 -20.54 0.41 -1.65
C LEU A 47 -20.71 1.09 -3.01
N GLY A 48 -20.12 0.53 -4.06
CA GLY A 48 -20.01 1.15 -5.39
C GLY A 48 -18.76 2.03 -5.52
N GLU A 49 -18.01 1.82 -6.61
CA GLU A 49 -16.71 2.52 -6.84
C GLU A 49 -16.91 4.04 -6.92
N ASP A 50 -17.90 4.51 -7.68
CA ASP A 50 -18.18 5.94 -7.83
C ASP A 50 -18.51 6.62 -6.49
N LYS A 51 -19.27 5.95 -5.63
CA LYS A 51 -19.63 6.47 -4.31
C LYS A 51 -18.38 6.62 -3.43
N VAL A 52 -17.51 5.62 -3.42
CA VAL A 52 -16.26 5.65 -2.62
C VAL A 52 -15.32 6.73 -3.15
N ILE A 53 -15.13 6.84 -4.46
CA ILE A 53 -14.29 7.86 -5.10
C ILE A 53 -14.83 9.27 -4.78
N ASN A 54 -16.14 9.47 -4.84
CA ASN A 54 -16.76 10.75 -4.54
C ASN A 54 -16.61 11.15 -3.06
N LEU A 55 -16.69 10.19 -2.13
CA LEU A 55 -16.51 10.45 -0.70
C LEU A 55 -15.04 10.66 -0.32
N LEU A 56 -14.12 9.91 -0.92
CA LEU A 56 -12.67 10.05 -0.68
C LEU A 56 -12.00 11.13 -1.57
N ASN A 57 -12.74 12.14 -1.97
CA ASN A 57 -12.24 13.21 -2.81
C ASN A 57 -11.94 14.48 -1.98
N ILE A 58 -10.88 15.20 -2.32
CA ILE A 58 -10.50 16.45 -1.63
C ILE A 58 -11.59 17.53 -1.68
N LYS A 59 -12.39 17.55 -2.77
CA LYS A 59 -13.52 18.48 -2.88
C LYS A 59 -14.64 18.10 -1.91
N ALA A 60 -14.92 16.81 -1.71
CA ALA A 60 -15.89 16.32 -0.74
C ALA A 60 -15.44 16.65 0.68
N PHE A 61 -14.18 16.37 1.02
CA PHE A 61 -13.60 16.75 2.31
C PHE A 61 -13.79 18.24 2.62
N LYS A 62 -13.53 19.14 1.64
CA LYS A 62 -13.66 20.59 1.82
C LYS A 62 -15.10 21.09 1.92
N ARG A 63 -16.02 20.50 1.14
CA ARG A 63 -17.41 20.99 1.04
C ARG A 63 -18.36 20.33 2.05
N LYS A 64 -18.10 19.07 2.38
CA LYS A 64 -18.97 18.22 3.18
C LYS A 64 -18.14 17.39 4.18
N PRO A 65 -17.37 18.04 5.07
CA PRO A 65 -16.45 17.34 5.98
C PRO A 65 -17.15 16.33 6.88
N ARG A 66 -18.43 16.56 7.23
CA ARG A 66 -19.20 15.62 8.04
C ARG A 66 -19.44 14.30 7.30
N GLU A 67 -19.92 14.34 6.05
CA GLU A 67 -20.15 13.14 5.24
C GLU A 67 -18.82 12.38 5.00
N PHE A 68 -17.73 13.12 4.73
CA PHE A 68 -16.40 12.55 4.62
C PHE A 68 -15.99 11.80 5.89
N TYR A 69 -16.12 12.42 7.07
CA TYR A 69 -15.68 11.81 8.32
C TYR A 69 -16.57 10.67 8.79
N GLU A 70 -17.89 10.72 8.56
CA GLU A 70 -18.79 9.59 8.79
C GLU A 70 -18.33 8.35 7.99
N PHE A 71 -17.97 8.55 6.73
CA PHE A 71 -17.43 7.50 5.88
C PHE A 71 -16.02 7.06 6.32
N TYR A 72 -15.12 8.02 6.52
CA TYR A 72 -13.72 7.75 6.87
C TYR A 72 -13.59 6.97 8.19
N ARG A 73 -14.36 7.36 9.20
CA ARG A 73 -14.39 6.68 10.51
C ARG A 73 -14.86 5.23 10.40
N ASN A 74 -15.85 4.96 9.57
CA ASN A 74 -16.44 3.63 9.44
C ASN A 74 -15.54 2.66 8.64
N TYR A 75 -14.75 3.16 7.70
CA TYR A 75 -14.05 2.29 6.74
C TYR A 75 -12.52 2.44 6.75
N PHE A 76 -11.97 3.52 7.26
CA PHE A 76 -10.53 3.83 7.22
C PHE A 76 -9.89 4.07 8.59
N MET A 77 -10.67 4.37 9.62
CA MET A 77 -10.15 4.38 10.99
C MET A 77 -10.21 2.97 11.57
N MET A 78 -9.34 2.13 11.06
CA MET A 78 -9.32 0.72 11.43
C MET A 78 -8.91 0.51 12.88
N PRO A 79 -9.39 -0.57 13.52
CA PRO A 79 -8.80 -1.03 14.77
C PRO A 79 -7.32 -1.34 14.54
N GLN A 80 -6.52 -1.24 15.59
CA GLN A 80 -5.11 -1.64 15.53
C GLN A 80 -5.03 -3.13 15.18
N VAL A 81 -4.55 -3.43 13.98
CA VAL A 81 -4.29 -4.80 13.51
C VAL A 81 -2.80 -5.06 13.52
N LYS A 82 -2.42 -6.32 13.70
CA LYS A 82 -1.02 -6.72 13.63
C LYS A 82 -0.60 -6.93 12.18
N PRO A 83 0.68 -6.69 11.83
CA PRO A 83 1.21 -7.03 10.53
C PRO A 83 0.95 -8.50 10.18
N SER A 84 0.56 -8.77 8.93
CA SER A 84 0.46 -10.14 8.43
C SER A 84 1.84 -10.79 8.33
N ARG A 85 1.86 -12.11 8.14
CA ARG A 85 3.10 -12.86 7.90
C ARG A 85 3.88 -12.31 6.69
N ALA A 86 3.17 -11.89 5.64
CA ALA A 86 3.79 -11.27 4.46
C ALA A 86 4.59 -10.00 4.82
N HIS A 87 4.04 -9.12 5.66
CA HIS A 87 4.74 -7.92 6.11
C HIS A 87 6.01 -8.25 6.91
N LEU A 88 5.92 -9.22 7.85
CA LEU A 88 7.05 -9.65 8.67
C LEU A 88 8.17 -10.26 7.82
N LEU A 89 7.83 -11.09 6.84
CA LEU A 89 8.80 -11.68 5.92
C LEU A 89 9.47 -10.63 5.03
N LEU A 90 8.73 -9.66 4.51
CA LEU A 90 9.33 -8.57 3.73
C LEU A 90 10.29 -7.73 4.58
N ALA A 91 9.97 -7.46 5.86
CA ALA A 91 10.87 -6.77 6.77
C ALA A 91 12.15 -7.60 7.06
N GLU A 92 12.02 -8.92 7.22
CA GLU A 92 13.18 -9.79 7.39
C GLU A 92 14.05 -9.85 6.12
N MET A 93 13.43 -9.96 4.93
CA MET A 93 14.13 -9.92 3.65
C MET A 93 14.86 -8.59 3.43
N GLU A 94 14.26 -7.47 3.82
CA GLU A 94 14.92 -6.15 3.81
C GLU A 94 16.13 -6.14 4.74
N LYS A 95 15.99 -6.61 5.98
CA LYS A 95 17.09 -6.71 6.96
C LYS A 95 18.24 -7.57 6.45
N LYS A 96 17.97 -8.59 5.64
CA LYS A 96 18.97 -9.46 5.00
C LYS A 96 19.54 -8.89 3.70
N GLY A 97 19.10 -7.73 3.24
CA GLY A 97 19.55 -7.12 1.99
C GLY A 97 19.03 -7.78 0.70
N ILE A 98 18.04 -8.67 0.81
CA ILE A 98 17.36 -9.28 -0.35
C ILE A 98 16.45 -8.25 -1.01
N ILE A 99 15.76 -7.45 -0.19
CA ILE A 99 14.91 -6.34 -0.63
C ILE A 99 15.58 -5.02 -0.24
N ARG A 100 15.65 -4.08 -1.19
CA ARG A 100 16.23 -2.75 -0.97
C ARG A 100 15.21 -1.74 -0.45
N ALA A 101 13.99 -1.80 -0.95
CA ALA A 101 12.93 -0.85 -0.60
C ALA A 101 11.55 -1.41 -0.88
N ILE A 102 10.56 -0.88 -0.17
CA ILE A 102 9.14 -1.13 -0.37
C ILE A 102 8.47 0.18 -0.78
N VAL A 103 7.74 0.18 -1.89
CA VAL A 103 6.86 1.29 -2.31
C VAL A 103 5.42 0.83 -2.10
N THR A 104 4.68 1.49 -1.22
CA THR A 104 3.34 1.04 -0.86
C THR A 104 2.26 2.05 -1.21
N GLN A 105 1.12 1.54 -1.71
CA GLN A 105 -0.14 2.28 -1.86
C GLN A 105 -0.95 2.29 -0.54
N ASN A 106 -0.59 1.43 0.40
CA ASN A 106 -1.33 1.26 1.64
C ASN A 106 -1.07 2.40 2.62
N ILE A 107 -2.10 2.72 3.38
CA ILE A 107 -2.10 3.75 4.43
C ILE A 107 -2.12 3.15 5.84
N ASP A 108 -2.10 1.82 5.95
CA ASP A 108 -2.29 1.05 7.19
C ASP A 108 -1.06 1.01 8.12
N ASN A 109 0.07 1.52 7.67
CA ASN A 109 1.35 1.55 8.39
C ASN A 109 1.94 0.17 8.76
N LEU A 110 1.38 -0.95 8.23
CA LEU A 110 1.78 -2.30 8.65
C LEU A 110 3.21 -2.67 8.25
N HIS A 111 3.76 -2.12 7.17
CA HIS A 111 5.18 -2.33 6.83
C HIS A 111 6.11 -1.77 7.90
N HIS A 112 5.85 -0.57 8.41
CA HIS A 112 6.64 0.00 9.51
C HIS A 112 6.44 -0.78 10.81
N ALA A 113 5.21 -1.17 11.12
CA ALA A 113 4.88 -1.98 12.29
C ALA A 113 5.55 -3.37 12.25
N ALA A 114 5.80 -3.91 11.05
CA ALA A 114 6.55 -5.16 10.84
C ALA A 114 8.07 -4.98 10.99
N GLY A 115 8.59 -3.75 11.02
CA GLY A 115 10.00 -3.44 11.16
C GLY A 115 10.72 -3.05 9.86
N SER A 116 10.01 -2.90 8.74
CA SER A 116 10.59 -2.38 7.49
C SER A 116 11.03 -0.92 7.67
N ARG A 117 12.22 -0.57 7.15
CA ARG A 117 12.85 0.74 7.34
C ARG A 117 12.81 1.63 6.10
N ASN A 118 12.97 1.05 4.92
CA ASN A 118 12.94 1.80 3.67
C ASN A 118 11.60 1.65 2.96
N VAL A 119 10.57 2.24 3.57
CA VAL A 119 9.20 2.25 3.06
C VAL A 119 8.90 3.61 2.44
N ILE A 120 8.34 3.61 1.25
CA ILE A 120 7.88 4.79 0.52
C ILE A 120 6.37 4.69 0.36
N ALA A 121 5.63 5.30 1.30
CA ALA A 121 4.18 5.39 1.23
C ALA A 121 3.79 6.50 0.24
N VAL A 122 3.05 6.14 -0.83
CA VAL A 122 2.65 7.10 -1.86
C VAL A 122 1.27 7.71 -1.62
N HIS A 123 0.45 7.07 -0.80
CA HIS A 123 -0.88 7.57 -0.43
C HIS A 123 -0.97 8.07 1.01
N GLY A 124 0.18 8.23 1.67
CA GLY A 124 0.25 8.75 3.03
C GLY A 124 0.02 7.71 4.12
N ASN A 125 -0.52 8.15 5.26
CA ASN A 125 -0.61 7.37 6.48
C ASN A 125 -1.91 7.69 7.23
N ALA A 126 -2.70 6.69 7.57
CA ALA A 126 -3.97 6.87 8.31
C ALA A 126 -3.80 7.17 9.81
N GLU A 127 -2.58 7.08 10.34
CA GLU A 127 -2.29 7.32 11.77
C GLU A 127 -2.01 8.78 12.11
N GLN A 128 -1.91 9.67 11.10
CA GLN A 128 -1.62 11.10 11.29
C GLN A 128 -2.67 11.99 10.66
N PHE A 129 -2.91 13.14 11.29
CA PHE A 129 -3.88 14.15 10.86
C PHE A 129 -3.27 15.53 10.97
N TYR A 130 -3.37 16.33 9.93
CA TYR A 130 -2.83 17.69 9.86
C TYR A 130 -3.93 18.73 10.02
N CYS A 131 -3.59 19.82 10.70
CA CYS A 131 -4.46 21.00 10.76
C CYS A 131 -4.59 21.64 9.38
N THR A 132 -5.82 21.92 8.94
CA THR A 132 -6.08 22.55 7.62
C THR A 132 -5.83 24.07 7.61
N ARG A 133 -5.58 24.70 8.76
CA ARG A 133 -5.29 26.13 8.83
C ARG A 133 -3.86 26.41 8.42
N VAL A 134 -3.69 27.26 7.43
CA VAL A 134 -2.36 27.72 6.98
C VAL A 134 -1.60 28.34 8.17
N GLY A 135 -0.34 27.93 8.34
CA GLY A 135 0.52 28.37 9.45
C GLY A 135 0.28 27.66 10.79
N CYS A 136 -0.69 26.78 10.88
CA CYS A 136 -0.87 25.91 12.04
C CYS A 136 -0.24 24.55 11.74
N ASN A 137 0.90 24.26 12.34
CA ASN A 137 1.66 23.04 12.09
C ASN A 137 1.30 21.90 13.04
N THR A 138 0.09 21.94 13.64
CA THR A 138 -0.37 20.90 14.56
C THR A 138 -0.62 19.61 13.81
N ILE A 139 -0.04 18.53 14.33
CA ILE A 139 -0.30 17.15 13.93
C ILE A 139 -0.99 16.47 15.10
N ALA A 140 -2.07 15.76 14.81
CA ALA A 140 -2.76 14.87 15.75
C ALA A 140 -2.58 13.43 15.30
N ASP A 141 -2.58 12.50 16.25
CA ASP A 141 -2.59 11.06 15.96
C ASP A 141 -4.02 10.51 15.79
N ALA A 142 -4.10 9.27 15.38
CA ALA A 142 -5.38 8.60 15.20
C ALA A 142 -6.15 8.42 16.52
N ASP A 143 -5.47 8.30 17.67
CA ASP A 143 -6.13 8.11 18.96
C ASP A 143 -6.83 9.40 19.41
N TYR A 144 -6.21 10.56 19.19
CA TYR A 144 -6.86 11.84 19.38
C TYR A 144 -8.16 11.94 18.54
N VAL A 145 -8.08 11.56 17.26
CA VAL A 145 -9.24 11.63 16.36
C VAL A 145 -10.31 10.59 16.71
N ARG A 146 -9.93 9.38 17.13
CA ARG A 146 -10.88 8.35 17.59
C ARG A 146 -11.66 8.80 18.82
N SER A 147 -10.98 9.42 19.79
CA SER A 147 -11.58 9.91 21.04
C SER A 147 -12.28 11.24 20.90
N TYR A 148 -12.17 11.92 19.76
CA TYR A 148 -12.79 13.23 19.55
C TYR A 148 -14.34 13.10 19.54
N PRO A 149 -15.06 13.91 20.36
CA PRO A 149 -16.49 13.69 20.62
C PRO A 149 -17.38 13.99 19.40
N GLU A 150 -16.95 14.91 18.54
CA GLU A 150 -17.71 15.24 17.33
C GLU A 150 -17.25 14.37 16.14
N VAL A 151 -18.12 14.22 15.15
CA VAL A 151 -17.82 13.48 13.92
C VAL A 151 -16.60 14.07 13.21
N VAL A 152 -16.54 15.41 13.11
CA VAL A 152 -15.46 16.14 12.44
C VAL A 152 -14.44 16.58 13.49
N PRO A 153 -13.23 15.99 13.50
CA PRO A 153 -12.20 16.35 14.48
C PRO A 153 -11.62 17.73 14.21
N LYS A 154 -11.38 18.47 15.28
CA LYS A 154 -10.81 19.81 15.21
C LYS A 154 -9.43 19.86 15.86
N CYS A 155 -8.61 20.76 15.37
CA CYS A 155 -7.29 21.04 15.90
C CYS A 155 -7.37 21.58 17.32
N SER A 156 -6.62 21.01 18.25
CA SER A 156 -6.57 21.45 19.66
C SER A 156 -6.01 22.86 19.82
N GLN A 157 -5.21 23.35 18.87
CA GLN A 157 -4.57 24.66 18.92
C GLN A 157 -5.44 25.79 18.38
N CYS A 158 -6.15 25.56 17.26
CA CYS A 158 -6.82 26.64 16.53
C CYS A 158 -8.28 26.35 16.16
N GLY A 159 -8.83 25.20 16.50
CA GLY A 159 -10.21 24.82 16.23
C GLY A 159 -10.52 24.49 14.75
N SER A 160 -9.55 24.60 13.84
CA SER A 160 -9.77 24.25 12.43
C SER A 160 -9.87 22.74 12.24
N ILE A 161 -10.49 22.31 11.14
CA ILE A 161 -10.65 20.88 10.82
C ILE A 161 -9.29 20.22 10.68
N LEU A 162 -9.15 19.01 11.20
CA LEU A 162 -8.01 18.14 10.91
C LEU A 162 -8.28 17.36 9.62
N LYS A 163 -7.25 17.14 8.80
CA LYS A 163 -7.31 16.28 7.60
C LYS A 163 -6.41 15.08 7.82
N PRO A 164 -6.86 13.83 7.52
CA PRO A 164 -5.96 12.69 7.57
C PRO A 164 -4.80 12.87 6.59
N ASP A 165 -3.61 12.41 6.95
CA ASP A 165 -2.45 12.35 6.07
C ASP A 165 -2.60 11.27 5.00
N VAL A 166 -3.75 11.23 4.38
CA VAL A 166 -4.10 10.33 3.30
C VAL A 166 -4.31 11.13 2.03
N VAL A 167 -3.71 10.68 0.94
CA VAL A 167 -3.92 11.26 -0.38
C VAL A 167 -5.33 10.94 -0.84
N LEU A 168 -6.15 11.96 -0.98
CA LEU A 168 -7.52 11.86 -1.47
C LEU A 168 -7.55 12.00 -2.99
N PHE A 169 -8.58 11.46 -3.63
CA PHE A 169 -8.77 11.68 -5.06
C PHE A 169 -8.78 13.18 -5.39
N GLY A 170 -7.97 13.55 -6.39
CA GLY A 170 -7.77 14.95 -6.77
C GLY A 170 -6.57 15.63 -6.09
N GLU A 171 -5.83 14.90 -5.24
CA GLU A 171 -4.54 15.36 -4.69
C GLU A 171 -3.37 14.64 -5.40
N PRO A 172 -2.20 15.26 -5.49
CA PRO A 172 -0.99 14.58 -5.93
C PRO A 172 -0.55 13.53 -4.90
N ILE A 173 0.02 12.43 -5.36
CA ILE A 173 0.61 11.43 -4.46
C ILE A 173 1.83 12.00 -3.72
N GLN A 174 2.06 11.48 -2.53
CA GLN A 174 3.27 11.78 -1.76
C GLN A 174 4.48 11.05 -2.36
N ASN A 175 5.67 11.56 -2.09
CA ASN A 175 6.94 10.93 -2.48
C ASN A 175 7.05 10.56 -3.98
N HIS A 176 6.31 11.22 -4.87
CA HIS A 176 6.19 10.91 -6.29
C HIS A 176 7.55 10.61 -6.96
N ARG A 177 8.50 11.55 -6.87
CA ARG A 177 9.83 11.42 -7.48
C ARG A 177 10.60 10.25 -6.87
N ARG A 178 10.65 10.17 -5.53
CA ARG A 178 11.35 9.10 -4.82
C ARG A 178 10.79 7.72 -5.18
N ALA A 179 9.47 7.56 -5.23
CA ALA A 179 8.82 6.31 -5.60
C ALA A 179 9.16 5.90 -7.03
N ARG A 180 9.02 6.83 -7.99
CA ARG A 180 9.36 6.58 -9.40
C ARG A 180 10.82 6.18 -9.58
N ASP A 181 11.76 6.97 -9.04
CA ASP A 181 13.19 6.71 -9.19
C ASP A 181 13.59 5.38 -8.52
N THR A 182 12.98 5.05 -7.37
CA THR A 182 13.20 3.77 -6.68
C THR A 182 12.73 2.59 -7.53
N ILE A 183 11.53 2.65 -8.10
CA ILE A 183 10.99 1.60 -8.99
C ILE A 183 11.87 1.45 -10.24
N LEU A 184 12.17 2.54 -10.92
CA LEU A 184 12.93 2.49 -12.19
C LEU A 184 14.37 2.02 -12.01
N SER A 185 15.00 2.28 -10.87
CA SER A 185 16.36 1.82 -10.58
C SER A 185 16.45 0.33 -10.19
N ALA A 186 15.33 -0.35 -9.92
CA ALA A 186 15.33 -1.76 -9.54
C ALA A 186 15.91 -2.66 -10.66
N GLN A 187 16.57 -3.74 -10.28
CA GLN A 187 16.96 -4.85 -11.19
C GLN A 187 15.85 -5.91 -11.23
N VAL A 188 15.22 -6.16 -10.08
CA VAL A 188 14.03 -6.99 -9.95
C VAL A 188 12.93 -6.16 -9.29
N LEU A 189 11.75 -6.13 -9.89
CA LEU A 189 10.55 -5.51 -9.33
C LEU A 189 9.53 -6.58 -9.00
N ILE A 190 9.00 -6.55 -7.78
CA ILE A 190 7.90 -7.42 -7.34
C ILE A 190 6.68 -6.55 -7.06
N VAL A 191 5.53 -6.93 -7.58
CA VAL A 191 4.24 -6.36 -7.20
C VAL A 191 3.46 -7.39 -6.38
N ILE A 192 2.99 -6.99 -5.21
CA ILE A 192 2.26 -7.85 -4.29
C ILE A 192 0.92 -7.22 -3.92
N GLY A 193 -0.18 -7.95 -4.14
CA GLY A 193 -1.50 -7.55 -3.69
C GLY A 193 -2.03 -6.26 -4.32
N SER A 194 -1.66 -5.97 -5.58
CA SER A 194 -2.12 -4.79 -6.32
C SER A 194 -2.61 -5.16 -7.71
N SER A 195 -3.79 -4.64 -8.09
CA SER A 195 -4.34 -4.77 -9.44
C SER A 195 -3.64 -3.90 -10.49
N LEU A 196 -2.75 -2.97 -10.06
CA LEU A 196 -2.06 -2.00 -10.92
C LEU A 196 -2.99 -1.13 -11.78
N THR A 197 -4.12 -0.70 -11.20
CA THR A 197 -5.11 0.16 -11.87
C THR A 197 -5.16 1.58 -11.33
N VAL A 198 -4.41 1.89 -10.25
CA VAL A 198 -4.39 3.22 -9.62
C VAL A 198 -3.14 3.97 -10.06
N TYR A 199 -3.38 5.13 -10.68
CA TYR A 199 -2.35 6.04 -11.16
C TYR A 199 -1.97 7.07 -10.08
N PRO A 200 -0.70 7.56 -10.08
CA PRO A 200 0.36 7.37 -11.07
C PRO A 200 1.24 6.13 -10.85
N LEU A 201 1.08 5.36 -9.74
CA LEU A 201 1.98 4.24 -9.44
C LEU A 201 1.94 3.16 -10.54
N ALA A 202 0.77 2.86 -11.10
CA ALA A 202 0.63 1.94 -12.24
C ALA A 202 1.49 2.36 -13.44
N SER A 203 1.59 3.68 -13.71
CA SER A 203 2.46 4.20 -14.78
C SER A 203 3.94 3.96 -14.50
N PHE A 204 4.41 4.10 -13.24
CA PHE A 204 5.81 3.86 -12.90
C PHE A 204 6.19 2.39 -13.10
N VAL A 205 5.29 1.47 -12.73
CA VAL A 205 5.48 0.04 -12.97
C VAL A 205 5.48 -0.26 -14.48
N GLY A 206 4.56 0.34 -15.24
CA GLY A 206 4.53 0.22 -16.71
C GLY A 206 5.81 0.73 -17.37
N GLU A 207 6.33 1.87 -16.92
CA GLU A 207 7.61 2.44 -17.39
C GLU A 207 8.80 1.50 -17.06
N TYR A 208 8.81 0.91 -15.86
CA TYR A 208 9.78 -0.11 -15.50
C TYR A 208 9.72 -1.31 -16.44
N CYS A 209 8.53 -1.83 -16.73
CA CYS A 209 8.33 -2.99 -17.60
C CYS A 209 8.81 -2.73 -19.05
N ALA A 210 8.71 -1.49 -19.54
CA ALA A 210 9.21 -1.11 -20.86
C ALA A 210 10.72 -1.31 -21.01
N SER A 211 11.49 -1.32 -19.93
CA SER A 211 12.93 -1.59 -19.93
C SER A 211 13.30 -3.09 -19.96
N ARG A 212 12.33 -3.99 -20.06
CA ARG A 212 12.48 -5.46 -20.14
C ARG A 212 13.28 -6.09 -19.00
N LYS A 213 13.28 -5.45 -17.84
CA LYS A 213 13.87 -5.99 -16.61
C LYS A 213 12.97 -7.08 -16.01
N LYS A 214 13.44 -7.74 -14.96
CA LYS A 214 12.72 -8.84 -14.30
C LYS A 214 11.56 -8.31 -13.50
N PHE A 215 10.36 -8.74 -13.84
CA PHE A 215 9.10 -8.30 -13.25
C PHE A 215 8.30 -9.49 -12.70
N ILE A 216 7.99 -9.46 -11.42
CA ILE A 216 7.30 -10.53 -10.68
C ILE A 216 5.97 -9.99 -10.17
N ILE A 217 4.90 -10.77 -10.30
CA ILE A 217 3.59 -10.47 -9.74
C ILE A 217 3.19 -11.59 -8.77
N ILE A 218 2.83 -11.22 -7.55
CA ILE A 218 2.21 -12.10 -6.55
C ILE A 218 0.86 -11.48 -6.20
N ASN A 219 -0.22 -12.02 -6.74
CA ASN A 219 -1.54 -11.42 -6.60
C ASN A 219 -2.67 -12.44 -6.74
N LYS A 220 -3.80 -12.21 -6.06
CA LYS A 220 -5.05 -12.91 -6.33
C LYS A 220 -5.78 -12.23 -7.50
N GLY A 221 -5.98 -12.96 -8.57
CA GLY A 221 -6.68 -12.48 -9.76
C GLY A 221 -5.81 -11.62 -10.70
N PRO A 222 -6.43 -11.04 -11.73
CA PRO A 222 -5.73 -10.36 -12.81
C PRO A 222 -5.17 -9.00 -12.39
N THR A 223 -4.07 -8.62 -13.06
CA THR A 223 -3.51 -7.26 -13.01
C THR A 223 -3.40 -6.68 -14.42
N ALA A 224 -3.28 -5.35 -14.51
CA ALA A 224 -3.14 -4.67 -15.80
C ALA A 224 -1.85 -5.06 -16.56
N LEU A 225 -0.85 -5.65 -15.88
CA LEU A 225 0.48 -5.93 -16.43
C LEU A 225 0.85 -7.43 -16.42
N ASP A 226 -0.11 -8.33 -16.27
CA ASP A 226 0.14 -9.79 -16.28
C ASP A 226 0.88 -10.24 -17.55
N HIS A 227 0.55 -9.65 -18.69
CA HIS A 227 1.09 -10.01 -20.01
C HIS A 227 2.58 -9.69 -20.19
N VAL A 228 3.17 -8.86 -19.33
CA VAL A 228 4.61 -8.52 -19.36
C VAL A 228 5.38 -9.07 -18.16
N ALA A 229 4.74 -9.82 -17.28
CA ALA A 229 5.38 -10.40 -16.12
C ALA A 229 6.39 -11.50 -16.52
N THR A 230 7.59 -11.47 -15.93
CA THR A 230 8.57 -12.58 -16.05
C THR A 230 8.06 -13.83 -15.34
N VAL A 231 7.38 -13.63 -14.20
CA VAL A 231 6.74 -14.68 -13.42
C VAL A 231 5.49 -14.08 -12.75
N LYS A 232 4.37 -14.81 -12.80
CA LYS A 232 3.18 -14.54 -12.01
C LYS A 232 2.90 -15.72 -11.09
N LEU A 233 2.71 -15.42 -9.81
CA LEU A 233 2.16 -16.33 -8.81
C LEU A 233 0.76 -15.85 -8.45
N GLU A 234 -0.23 -16.67 -8.72
CA GLU A 234 -1.61 -16.39 -8.30
C GLU A 234 -1.88 -17.05 -6.95
N THR A 235 -2.09 -16.23 -5.93
CA THR A 235 -2.35 -16.72 -4.57
C THR A 235 -3.16 -15.72 -3.75
N ASN A 236 -3.94 -16.22 -2.80
CA ASN A 236 -4.58 -15.46 -1.73
C ASN A 236 -3.88 -15.64 -0.38
N GLN A 237 -2.83 -16.46 -0.33
CA GLN A 237 -2.00 -16.75 0.86
C GLN A 237 -0.60 -16.20 0.62
N THR A 238 -0.49 -14.88 0.58
CA THR A 238 0.77 -14.19 0.26
C THR A 238 1.86 -14.49 1.30
N GLY A 239 1.49 -14.59 2.57
CA GLY A 239 2.41 -14.93 3.66
C GLY A 239 3.05 -16.31 3.47
N ASP A 240 2.25 -17.33 3.18
CA ASP A 240 2.75 -18.69 2.97
C ASP A 240 3.62 -18.77 1.71
N ALA A 241 3.19 -18.14 0.62
CA ALA A 241 3.96 -18.09 -0.62
C ALA A 241 5.34 -17.42 -0.42
N LEU A 242 5.39 -16.28 0.24
CA LEU A 242 6.65 -15.60 0.54
C LEU A 242 7.55 -16.43 1.47
N GLU A 243 6.98 -17.19 2.39
CA GLU A 243 7.78 -18.07 3.25
C GLU A 243 8.45 -19.20 2.48
N GLU A 244 7.73 -19.87 1.58
CA GLU A 244 8.31 -20.92 0.74
C GLU A 244 9.42 -20.34 -0.17
N ILE A 245 9.18 -19.20 -0.80
CA ILE A 245 10.20 -18.50 -1.59
C ILE A 245 11.43 -18.17 -0.71
N TYR A 246 11.22 -17.64 0.49
CA TYR A 246 12.31 -17.24 1.38
C TYR A 246 13.15 -18.42 1.88
N LYS A 247 12.53 -19.58 2.15
CA LYS A 247 13.25 -20.83 2.48
C LYS A 247 14.19 -21.25 1.36
N LEU A 248 13.79 -21.08 0.10
CA LEU A 248 14.60 -21.44 -1.07
C LEU A 248 15.79 -20.50 -1.26
N ILE A 249 15.64 -19.20 -0.97
CA ILE A 249 16.75 -18.22 -1.03
C ILE A 249 17.84 -18.54 0.00
N LYS A 250 17.50 -19.11 1.16
CA LYS A 250 18.42 -19.41 2.25
C LYS A 250 19.22 -20.71 2.07
N ARG A 251 18.87 -21.51 1.08
CA ARG A 251 19.59 -22.74 0.74
C ARG A 251 20.75 -22.44 -0.19
#